data_eea0a16b33b32857371c76a9983cc8b7
#
_entry.id   eea0a16b33b32857371c76a9983cc8b7
#
_cell.length_a   1.000
_cell.length_b   1.000
_cell.length_c   1.000
_cell.angle_alpha   90.00
_cell.angle_beta   90.00
_cell.angle_gamma   90.00
#
_symmetry.space_group_name_H-M   'P 1'
#
loop_
_entity.id
_entity.type
_entity.pdbx_description
1 polymer ?
#
loop_
_entity_poly.entity_id
_entity_poly.type
_entity_poly.pdbx_seq_one_letter_code
_entity_poly.pdbx_strand_id
1 'polypeptide(L)'
;MTISKRISAVAFGMMLAWSAFAWGGFEHSIVAYIAQEHLTENAQRNIRYYLDQPLAEYAEWMDHVPTQNTDVYRPLIWHTHAFYLNEDGSLPTKPLLPTGEYGGVPVMTKMLEVVADHKNQPDSLVVLYLRCLTHMFGDLHCPGHFMSHDAPGGIMPGGDPKNHYQYKKCTYKGSPKTSHWLWDTALQNEKPGWTFEDWRLFLDTATEEQREKESEGTFPDWLRELSKEVVAVYDWYEPGKDYDESWYSGPVAEYAHTHIRKGAYRLAKYLNDVFDYE
;
A
#
# COMPACT_ATOMS: atom_id res chain seq x y z
N MET A 1 -19.55 63.80 -6.06
CA MET A 1 -20.13 62.51 -6.56
C MET A 1 -19.03 61.46 -6.51
N THR A 2 -19.02 60.67 -5.43
CA THR A 2 -17.96 59.70 -5.15
C THR A 2 -18.53 58.31 -5.39
N ILE A 3 -18.00 57.60 -6.37
CA ILE A 3 -18.39 56.25 -6.74
C ILE A 3 -17.60 55.26 -5.88
N SER A 4 -18.28 54.64 -4.95
CA SER A 4 -17.76 53.57 -4.13
C SER A 4 -17.69 52.26 -4.98
N LYS A 5 -16.48 51.77 -5.23
CA LYS A 5 -16.27 50.45 -5.83
C LYS A 5 -16.38 49.38 -4.73
N ARG A 6 -17.46 48.61 -4.76
CA ARG A 6 -17.58 47.39 -3.95
C ARG A 6 -16.76 46.31 -4.62
N ILE A 7 -15.69 45.88 -3.98
CA ILE A 7 -14.92 44.69 -4.35
C ILE A 7 -15.60 43.50 -3.67
N SER A 8 -16.28 42.70 -4.46
CA SER A 8 -16.79 41.38 -4.00
C SER A 8 -15.65 40.39 -3.99
N ALA A 9 -15.18 40.03 -2.82
CA ALA A 9 -14.26 38.90 -2.65
C ALA A 9 -15.04 37.59 -2.86
N VAL A 10 -14.83 36.95 -4.00
CA VAL A 10 -15.25 35.58 -4.22
C VAL A 10 -14.25 34.68 -3.52
N ALA A 11 -14.63 34.15 -2.36
CA ALA A 11 -13.89 33.11 -1.69
C ALA A 11 -14.02 31.81 -2.53
N PHE A 12 -13.00 31.51 -3.31
CA PHE A 12 -12.87 30.24 -3.98
C PHE A 12 -12.49 29.20 -2.92
N GLY A 13 -13.48 28.51 -2.38
CA GLY A 13 -13.29 27.36 -1.52
C GLY A 13 -12.69 26.24 -2.35
N MET A 14 -11.36 26.09 -2.32
CA MET A 14 -10.72 24.84 -2.72
C MET A 14 -11.21 23.76 -1.74
N MET A 15 -12.18 22.97 -2.15
CA MET A 15 -12.38 21.64 -1.60
C MET A 15 -11.16 20.83 -2.01
N LEU A 16 -10.20 20.73 -1.09
CA LEU A 16 -9.19 19.69 -1.16
C LEU A 16 -9.94 18.37 -1.06
N ALA A 17 -10.14 17.71 -2.19
CA ALA A 17 -10.51 16.31 -2.22
C ALA A 17 -9.35 15.57 -1.56
N TRP A 18 -9.52 15.17 -0.32
CA TRP A 18 -8.60 14.29 0.38
C TRP A 18 -8.81 12.92 -0.25
N SER A 19 -7.91 12.56 -1.14
CA SER A 19 -7.77 11.19 -1.62
C SER A 19 -7.46 10.30 -0.40
N ALA A 20 -8.19 9.22 -0.24
CA ALA A 20 -7.85 8.17 0.70
C ALA A 20 -6.63 7.44 0.09
N PHE A 21 -5.46 7.63 0.69
CA PHE A 21 -4.24 6.92 0.33
C PHE A 21 -4.15 5.64 1.18
N ALA A 22 -3.63 4.62 0.62
CA ALA A 22 -3.08 3.41 1.24
C ALA A 22 -1.95 3.77 2.22
N TRP A 23 -1.30 2.83 2.91
CA TRP A 23 -0.16 3.30 3.72
C TRP A 23 0.25 4.68 3.26
N GLY A 24 0.24 5.72 4.10
CA GLY A 24 0.55 7.08 3.61
C GLY A 24 1.88 7.07 2.86
N GLY A 25 2.13 8.04 2.01
CA GLY A 25 3.37 8.10 1.24
C GLY A 25 4.61 7.87 2.09
N PHE A 26 4.56 8.27 3.36
CA PHE A 26 5.64 8.04 4.31
C PHE A 26 5.85 6.56 4.60
N GLU A 27 4.81 5.79 4.88
CA GLU A 27 4.87 4.35 5.19
C GLU A 27 5.32 3.55 3.97
N HIS A 28 4.85 3.88 2.76
CA HIS A 28 5.33 3.29 1.51
C HIS A 28 6.83 3.55 1.31
N SER A 29 7.26 4.78 1.59
CA SER A 29 8.68 5.14 1.48
C SER A 29 9.54 4.40 2.49
N ILE A 30 9.06 4.10 3.70
CA ILE A 30 9.77 3.26 4.68
C ILE A 30 9.92 1.82 4.18
N VAL A 31 8.85 1.22 3.62
CA VAL A 31 8.92 -0.13 3.02
C VAL A 31 9.99 -0.18 1.93
N ALA A 32 9.97 0.78 1.01
CA ALA A 32 10.91 0.85 -0.09
C ALA A 32 12.35 1.16 0.37
N TYR A 33 12.50 2.03 1.38
CA TYR A 33 13.78 2.41 1.96
C TYR A 33 14.47 1.23 2.63
N ILE A 34 13.76 0.47 3.47
CA ILE A 34 14.29 -0.75 4.09
C ILE A 34 14.59 -1.81 3.02
N ALA A 35 13.70 -2.00 2.03
CA ALA A 35 13.93 -2.98 0.97
C ALA A 35 15.23 -2.71 0.19
N GLN A 36 15.53 -1.45 -0.09
CA GLN A 36 16.73 -1.05 -0.82
C GLN A 36 18.01 -1.44 -0.10
N GLU A 37 18.05 -1.39 1.24
CA GLU A 37 19.22 -1.79 2.05
C GLU A 37 19.52 -3.30 1.97
N HIS A 38 18.54 -4.11 1.57
CA HIS A 38 18.67 -5.57 1.43
C HIS A 38 18.80 -6.06 0.00
N LEU A 39 18.98 -5.15 -0.97
CA LEU A 39 19.28 -5.54 -2.34
C LEU A 39 20.75 -5.96 -2.47
N THR A 40 20.99 -7.04 -3.20
CA THR A 40 22.36 -7.43 -3.60
C THR A 40 22.99 -6.36 -4.50
N GLU A 41 24.32 -6.31 -4.58
CA GLU A 41 25.02 -5.35 -5.46
C GLU A 41 24.61 -5.51 -6.93
N ASN A 42 24.40 -6.75 -7.38
CA ASN A 42 23.94 -7.03 -8.72
C ASN A 42 22.52 -6.51 -8.95
N ALA A 43 21.59 -6.82 -8.04
CA ALA A 43 20.21 -6.33 -8.13
C ALA A 43 20.17 -4.80 -8.14
N GLN A 44 20.91 -4.13 -7.24
CA GLN A 44 21.02 -2.68 -7.24
C GLN A 44 21.52 -2.12 -8.58
N ARG A 45 22.59 -2.73 -9.15
CA ARG A 45 23.15 -2.31 -10.44
C ARG A 45 22.14 -2.49 -11.57
N ASN A 46 21.47 -3.63 -11.63
CA ASN A 46 20.55 -3.97 -12.70
C ASN A 46 19.24 -3.17 -12.62
N ILE A 47 18.74 -2.89 -11.41
CA ILE A 47 17.58 -2.01 -11.20
C ILE A 47 17.89 -0.57 -11.64
N ARG A 48 19.12 -0.07 -11.41
CA ARG A 48 19.53 1.29 -11.86
C ARG A 48 19.49 1.49 -13.37
N TYR A 49 19.45 0.43 -14.14
CA TYR A 49 19.21 0.53 -15.58
C TYR A 49 17.78 1.05 -15.88
N TYR A 50 16.82 0.68 -15.02
CA TYR A 50 15.39 1.04 -15.17
C TYR A 50 15.00 2.25 -14.33
N LEU A 51 15.54 2.38 -13.12
CA LEU A 51 15.18 3.40 -12.15
C LEU A 51 16.38 4.27 -11.80
N ASP A 52 16.28 5.57 -12.05
CA ASP A 52 17.34 6.56 -11.88
C ASP A 52 17.42 7.17 -10.46
N GLN A 53 16.45 6.85 -9.60
CA GLN A 53 16.38 7.31 -8.21
C GLN A 53 16.29 6.12 -7.25
N PRO A 54 16.51 6.32 -5.93
CA PRO A 54 16.23 5.32 -4.90
C PRO A 54 14.78 4.83 -4.93
N LEU A 55 14.52 3.60 -4.49
CA LEU A 55 13.16 3.02 -4.50
C LEU A 55 12.16 3.88 -3.74
N ALA A 56 12.55 4.47 -2.62
CA ALA A 56 11.70 5.32 -1.80
C ALA A 56 11.10 6.52 -2.56
N GLU A 57 11.81 7.06 -3.56
CA GLU A 57 11.34 8.19 -4.38
C GLU A 57 10.18 7.80 -5.32
N TYR A 58 9.96 6.51 -5.54
CA TYR A 58 8.86 6.00 -6.36
C TYR A 58 7.69 5.46 -5.55
N ALA A 59 7.86 5.30 -4.25
CA ALA A 59 6.91 4.61 -3.40
C ALA A 59 5.52 5.28 -3.34
N GLU A 60 5.47 6.62 -3.42
CA GLU A 60 4.22 7.39 -3.44
C GLU A 60 3.64 7.60 -4.86
N TRP A 61 4.38 7.18 -5.89
CA TRP A 61 4.06 7.59 -7.26
C TRP A 61 2.66 7.13 -7.70
N MET A 62 2.23 5.93 -7.32
CA MET A 62 0.91 5.40 -7.72
C MET A 62 -0.25 6.21 -7.14
N ASP A 63 -0.13 6.76 -5.95
CA ASP A 63 -1.14 7.61 -5.33
C ASP A 63 -1.33 8.94 -6.08
N HIS A 64 -0.29 9.38 -6.76
CA HIS A 64 -0.27 10.62 -7.52
C HIS A 64 -0.50 10.41 -9.02
N VAL A 65 -0.65 9.17 -9.50
CA VAL A 65 -0.97 8.90 -10.90
C VAL A 65 -2.25 9.62 -11.27
N PRO A 66 -2.23 10.44 -12.34
CA PRO A 66 -3.43 11.14 -12.78
C PRO A 66 -4.56 10.14 -13.04
N THR A 67 -5.67 10.30 -12.35
CA THR A 67 -6.90 9.51 -12.53
C THR A 67 -7.54 9.74 -13.91
N GLN A 68 -6.87 10.50 -14.77
CA GLN A 68 -7.29 10.71 -16.14
C GLN A 68 -7.17 9.39 -16.91
N ASN A 69 -8.27 8.90 -17.24
CA ASN A 69 -8.73 7.78 -18.04
C ASN A 69 -7.91 7.50 -19.31
N THR A 70 -6.63 7.20 -19.17
CA THR A 70 -5.87 6.58 -20.26
C THR A 70 -5.89 5.07 -20.05
N ASP A 71 -5.97 4.30 -21.11
CA ASP A 71 -5.95 2.82 -21.04
C ASP A 71 -4.70 2.28 -20.36
N VAL A 72 -3.65 3.10 -20.28
CA VAL A 72 -2.40 2.78 -19.57
C VAL A 72 -2.55 2.85 -18.05
N TYR A 73 -3.22 3.89 -17.53
CA TYR A 73 -3.32 4.12 -16.09
C TYR A 73 -4.57 3.52 -15.45
N ARG A 74 -5.62 3.25 -16.22
CA ARG A 74 -6.85 2.66 -15.69
C ARG A 74 -6.62 1.36 -14.92
N PRO A 75 -5.80 0.40 -15.39
CA PRO A 75 -5.48 -0.80 -14.62
C PRO A 75 -4.75 -0.51 -13.31
N LEU A 76 -3.95 0.57 -13.25
CA LEU A 76 -3.16 0.95 -12.08
C LEU A 76 -4.03 1.55 -10.97
N ILE A 77 -5.12 2.22 -11.31
CA ILE A 77 -6.05 2.82 -10.34
C ILE A 77 -6.75 1.73 -9.51
N TRP A 78 -6.86 0.52 -10.03
CA TRP A 78 -7.53 -0.58 -9.34
C TRP A 78 -6.79 -1.09 -8.11
N HIS A 79 -5.50 -0.74 -7.93
CA HIS A 79 -4.74 -1.08 -6.73
C HIS A 79 -5.35 -0.47 -5.46
N THR A 80 -5.98 0.72 -5.55
CA THR A 80 -6.50 1.46 -4.39
C THR A 80 -7.57 0.69 -3.60
N HIS A 81 -8.03 -0.46 -4.10
CA HIS A 81 -9.26 -1.05 -3.62
C HIS A 81 -9.18 -2.47 -3.09
N ALA A 82 -8.05 -2.99 -2.77
CA ALA A 82 -7.87 -4.18 -1.97
C ALA A 82 -7.40 -5.46 -2.63
N PHE A 83 -6.65 -6.17 -1.83
CA PHE A 83 -6.29 -7.56 -2.02
C PHE A 83 -7.34 -8.46 -1.36
N TYR A 84 -7.65 -9.57 -1.99
CA TYR A 84 -8.52 -10.60 -1.43
C TYR A 84 -8.24 -11.95 -2.08
N LEU A 85 -8.70 -13.03 -1.47
CA LEU A 85 -8.78 -14.34 -2.08
C LEU A 85 -10.23 -14.67 -2.45
N ASN A 86 -10.44 -15.55 -3.40
CA ASN A 86 -11.75 -16.14 -3.62
C ASN A 86 -12.17 -16.98 -2.39
N GLU A 87 -13.45 -17.31 -2.27
CA GLU A 87 -13.99 -18.09 -1.15
C GLU A 87 -13.33 -19.48 -1.00
N ASP A 88 -12.89 -20.06 -2.12
CA ASP A 88 -12.15 -21.34 -2.16
C ASP A 88 -10.62 -21.19 -1.88
N GLY A 89 -10.16 -19.98 -1.56
CA GLY A 89 -8.74 -19.66 -1.31
C GLY A 89 -7.88 -19.52 -2.57
N SER A 90 -8.48 -19.60 -3.76
CA SER A 90 -7.78 -19.34 -5.02
C SER A 90 -7.56 -17.85 -5.26
N LEU A 91 -6.60 -17.51 -6.12
CA LEU A 91 -6.33 -16.12 -6.50
C LEU A 91 -7.39 -15.63 -7.49
N PRO A 92 -7.97 -14.44 -7.28
CA PRO A 92 -8.84 -13.84 -8.27
C PRO A 92 -8.04 -13.46 -9.53
N THR A 93 -8.59 -13.78 -10.69
CA THR A 93 -8.02 -13.44 -12.00
C THR A 93 -8.62 -12.18 -12.60
N LYS A 94 -9.61 -11.60 -11.93
CA LYS A 94 -10.32 -10.40 -12.34
C LYS A 94 -10.63 -9.54 -11.12
N PRO A 95 -10.79 -8.21 -11.31
CA PRO A 95 -11.32 -7.33 -10.27
C PRO A 95 -12.69 -7.81 -9.76
N LEU A 96 -13.01 -7.48 -8.51
CA LEU A 96 -14.29 -7.85 -7.88
C LEU A 96 -15.48 -7.20 -8.61
N LEU A 97 -15.32 -5.94 -9.04
CA LEU A 97 -16.36 -5.22 -9.77
C LEU A 97 -16.04 -5.11 -11.26
N PRO A 98 -17.09 -5.10 -12.12
CA PRO A 98 -16.92 -4.90 -13.57
C PRO A 98 -16.27 -3.56 -13.94
N THR A 99 -16.32 -2.58 -13.05
CA THR A 99 -15.65 -1.27 -13.19
C THR A 99 -14.13 -1.37 -13.11
N GLY A 100 -13.60 -2.50 -12.64
CA GLY A 100 -12.19 -2.72 -12.40
C GLY A 100 -11.73 -2.47 -10.96
N GLU A 101 -12.61 -1.96 -10.11
CA GLU A 101 -12.33 -1.73 -8.69
C GLU A 101 -12.08 -3.05 -7.95
N TYR A 102 -11.29 -2.99 -6.86
CA TYR A 102 -10.91 -4.14 -6.02
C TYR A 102 -10.09 -5.19 -6.80
N GLY A 103 -9.15 -4.72 -7.61
CA GLY A 103 -8.32 -5.56 -8.49
C GLY A 103 -6.86 -5.67 -8.06
N GLY A 104 -6.49 -5.47 -6.79
CA GLY A 104 -5.10 -5.51 -6.32
C GLY A 104 -4.37 -6.79 -6.72
N VAL A 105 -5.00 -7.95 -6.53
CA VAL A 105 -4.38 -9.25 -6.85
C VAL A 105 -4.10 -9.43 -8.35
N PRO A 106 -5.06 -9.32 -9.28
CA PRO A 106 -4.77 -9.49 -10.70
C PRO A 106 -3.82 -8.42 -11.25
N VAL A 107 -3.89 -7.19 -10.74
CA VAL A 107 -2.98 -6.10 -11.14
C VAL A 107 -1.56 -6.40 -10.69
N MET A 108 -1.34 -6.72 -9.42
CA MET A 108 -0.01 -7.05 -8.91
C MET A 108 0.56 -8.32 -9.55
N THR A 109 -0.26 -9.37 -9.77
CA THR A 109 0.16 -10.56 -10.51
C THR A 109 0.75 -10.20 -11.86
N LYS A 110 0.05 -9.34 -12.63
CA LYS A 110 0.54 -8.91 -13.95
C LYS A 110 1.83 -8.11 -13.86
N MET A 111 1.98 -7.24 -12.86
CA MET A 111 3.21 -6.47 -12.65
C MET A 111 4.39 -7.38 -12.34
N LEU A 112 4.21 -8.34 -11.42
CA LEU A 112 5.24 -9.31 -11.05
C LEU A 112 5.68 -10.16 -12.26
N GLU A 113 4.73 -10.66 -13.07
CA GLU A 113 5.03 -11.44 -14.29
C GLU A 113 5.85 -10.63 -15.30
N VAL A 114 5.46 -9.38 -15.57
CA VAL A 114 6.17 -8.53 -16.55
C VAL A 114 7.57 -8.16 -16.07
N VAL A 115 7.73 -7.84 -14.80
CA VAL A 115 9.04 -7.50 -14.24
C VAL A 115 9.93 -8.74 -14.17
N ALA A 116 9.39 -9.91 -13.85
CA ALA A 116 10.15 -11.17 -13.90
C ALA A 116 10.64 -11.49 -15.32
N ASP A 117 9.87 -11.15 -16.34
CA ASP A 117 10.21 -11.33 -17.77
C ASP A 117 10.87 -10.07 -18.40
N HIS A 118 11.47 -9.19 -17.58
CA HIS A 118 11.95 -7.87 -17.98
C HIS A 118 12.83 -7.88 -19.24
N LYS A 119 13.60 -8.94 -19.48
CA LYS A 119 14.48 -9.06 -20.66
C LYS A 119 13.71 -9.18 -21.99
N ASN A 120 12.46 -9.58 -21.95
CA ASN A 120 11.58 -9.75 -23.12
C ASN A 120 10.47 -8.68 -23.18
N GLN A 121 10.45 -7.72 -22.25
CA GLN A 121 9.45 -6.68 -22.17
C GLN A 121 10.02 -5.32 -22.62
N PRO A 122 9.19 -4.39 -23.11
CA PRO A 122 9.64 -3.01 -23.34
C PRO A 122 10.14 -2.36 -22.04
N ASP A 123 11.30 -1.72 -22.06
CA ASP A 123 11.86 -1.04 -20.88
C ASP A 123 10.87 -0.06 -20.23
N SER A 124 10.10 0.68 -21.03
CA SER A 124 9.10 1.61 -20.51
C SER A 124 8.03 0.92 -19.68
N LEU A 125 7.67 -0.31 -20.00
CA LEU A 125 6.70 -1.10 -19.23
C LEU A 125 7.33 -1.64 -17.95
N VAL A 126 8.59 -2.09 -18.02
CA VAL A 126 9.36 -2.55 -16.85
C VAL A 126 9.54 -1.40 -15.86
N VAL A 127 9.94 -0.21 -16.33
CA VAL A 127 10.05 1.01 -15.51
C VAL A 127 8.73 1.33 -14.82
N LEU A 128 7.63 1.32 -15.57
CA LEU A 128 6.30 1.59 -15.03
C LEU A 128 5.95 0.61 -13.90
N TYR A 129 6.13 -0.69 -14.14
CA TYR A 129 5.72 -1.71 -13.18
C TYR A 129 6.68 -1.85 -12.00
N LEU A 130 7.97 -1.57 -12.16
CA LEU A 130 8.89 -1.45 -11.02
C LEU A 130 8.45 -0.33 -10.06
N ARG A 131 8.12 0.85 -10.60
CA ARG A 131 7.57 1.95 -9.78
C ARG A 131 6.28 1.54 -9.06
N CYS A 132 5.39 0.85 -9.76
CA CYS A 132 4.16 0.34 -9.14
C CYS A 132 4.44 -0.68 -8.04
N LEU A 133 5.37 -1.60 -8.24
CA LEU A 133 5.68 -2.65 -7.27
C LEU A 133 6.28 -2.08 -5.98
N THR A 134 7.06 -0.98 -6.04
CA THR A 134 7.55 -0.33 -4.81
C THR A 134 6.41 0.15 -3.92
N HIS A 135 5.28 0.53 -4.51
CA HIS A 135 4.04 0.90 -3.80
C HIS A 135 3.22 -0.34 -3.40
N MET A 136 2.94 -1.23 -4.35
CA MET A 136 2.04 -2.37 -4.16
C MET A 136 2.49 -3.35 -3.08
N PHE A 137 3.79 -3.46 -2.80
CA PHE A 137 4.27 -4.26 -1.66
C PHE A 137 3.90 -3.63 -0.32
N GLY A 138 3.79 -2.32 -0.24
CA GLY A 138 3.24 -1.62 0.92
C GLY A 138 1.74 -1.92 1.06
N ASP A 139 0.95 -1.69 0.01
CA ASP A 139 -0.49 -1.97 -0.03
C ASP A 139 -0.82 -3.40 0.36
N LEU A 140 -0.08 -4.37 -0.17
CA LEU A 140 -0.25 -5.78 0.13
C LEU A 140 -0.16 -6.06 1.63
N HIS A 141 0.68 -5.33 2.36
CA HIS A 141 0.91 -5.51 3.79
C HIS A 141 0.09 -4.55 4.67
N CYS A 142 -0.68 -3.64 4.07
CA CYS A 142 -1.57 -2.74 4.79
C CYS A 142 -2.93 -3.41 5.03
N PRO A 143 -3.38 -3.55 6.29
CA PRO A 143 -4.69 -4.14 6.56
C PRO A 143 -5.84 -3.29 6.03
N GLY A 144 -5.61 -2.00 5.78
CA GLY A 144 -6.56 -1.11 5.11
C GLY A 144 -6.85 -1.53 3.66
N HIS A 145 -5.95 -2.29 3.02
CA HIS A 145 -6.08 -2.81 1.66
C HIS A 145 -6.48 -4.28 1.58
N PHE A 146 -6.65 -4.97 2.70
CA PHE A 146 -7.01 -6.37 2.67
C PHE A 146 -8.49 -6.59 2.97
N MET A 147 -9.15 -7.42 2.14
CA MET A 147 -10.54 -7.85 2.35
C MET A 147 -10.56 -9.35 2.64
N SER A 148 -11.18 -9.76 3.74
CA SER A 148 -11.36 -11.16 4.09
C SER A 148 -12.84 -11.55 4.09
N HIS A 149 -13.15 -12.76 3.63
CA HIS A 149 -14.49 -13.35 3.76
C HIS A 149 -14.90 -13.55 5.22
N ASP A 150 -13.91 -13.71 6.11
CA ASP A 150 -14.12 -13.89 7.55
C ASP A 150 -14.31 -12.56 8.30
N ALA A 151 -14.21 -11.42 7.61
CA ALA A 151 -14.45 -10.11 8.19
C ALA A 151 -15.92 -9.92 8.59
N PRO A 152 -16.22 -9.14 9.63
CA PRO A 152 -17.57 -8.65 9.87
C PRO A 152 -18.11 -7.89 8.65
N GLY A 153 -19.13 -8.45 8.01
CA GLY A 153 -19.68 -7.93 6.75
C GLY A 153 -19.07 -8.49 5.48
N GLY A 154 -17.98 -9.27 5.59
CA GLY A 154 -17.33 -10.11 4.59
C GLY A 154 -17.28 -9.60 3.14
N ILE A 155 -16.58 -10.30 2.27
CA ILE A 155 -16.74 -10.12 0.82
C ILE A 155 -17.96 -10.96 0.39
N MET A 156 -19.14 -10.38 0.48
CA MET A 156 -20.35 -11.08 0.05
C MET A 156 -20.42 -11.07 -1.49
N PRO A 157 -20.69 -12.21 -2.14
CA PRO A 157 -21.03 -12.23 -3.55
C PRO A 157 -22.20 -11.28 -3.82
N GLY A 158 -22.00 -10.23 -4.62
CA GLY A 158 -22.99 -9.19 -4.88
C GLY A 158 -23.20 -8.18 -3.74
N GLY A 159 -22.43 -8.26 -2.65
CA GLY A 159 -22.41 -7.24 -1.61
C GLY A 159 -21.73 -5.95 -2.07
N ASP A 160 -22.07 -4.83 -1.44
CA ASP A 160 -21.37 -3.56 -1.68
C ASP A 160 -20.03 -3.58 -0.91
N PRO A 161 -18.88 -3.61 -1.61
CA PRO A 161 -17.56 -3.59 -0.97
C PRO A 161 -17.35 -2.40 -0.03
N LYS A 162 -18.08 -1.28 -0.24
CA LYS A 162 -18.05 -0.10 0.63
C LYS A 162 -18.55 -0.39 2.05
N ASN A 163 -19.20 -1.52 2.27
CA ASN A 163 -19.57 -1.98 3.61
C ASN A 163 -18.45 -2.73 4.33
N HIS A 164 -17.38 -3.04 3.63
CA HIS A 164 -16.21 -3.68 4.23
C HIS A 164 -15.53 -2.79 5.29
N TYR A 165 -14.81 -3.43 6.21
CA TYR A 165 -14.05 -2.82 7.31
C TYR A 165 -13.31 -1.55 6.90
N GLN A 166 -12.54 -1.58 5.81
CA GLN A 166 -11.69 -0.48 5.37
C GLN A 166 -12.43 0.85 5.10
N TYR A 167 -13.75 0.82 4.87
CA TYR A 167 -14.55 2.01 4.61
C TYR A 167 -15.39 2.45 5.81
N LYS A 168 -15.25 1.78 6.95
CA LYS A 168 -16.01 2.19 8.15
C LYS A 168 -15.56 3.56 8.63
N LYS A 169 -16.54 4.41 8.88
CA LYS A 169 -16.31 5.80 9.31
C LYS A 169 -15.95 5.85 10.78
N CYS A 170 -15.00 6.72 11.11
CA CYS A 170 -14.62 7.12 12.47
C CYS A 170 -14.29 8.61 12.50
N THR A 171 -13.80 9.09 13.60
CA THR A 171 -13.09 10.37 13.69
C THR A 171 -11.68 10.14 14.26
N TYR A 172 -10.79 11.06 13.94
CA TYR A 172 -9.48 11.16 14.56
C TYR A 172 -9.29 12.58 15.06
N LYS A 173 -9.20 12.75 16.37
CA LYS A 173 -9.18 14.07 17.02
C LYS A 173 -10.32 14.97 16.53
N GLY A 174 -11.53 14.42 16.49
CA GLY A 174 -12.76 15.08 16.03
C GLY A 174 -12.89 15.27 14.51
N SER A 175 -11.87 14.93 13.72
CA SER A 175 -11.92 15.06 12.25
C SER A 175 -12.43 13.76 11.59
N PRO A 176 -13.39 13.82 10.65
CA PRO A 176 -13.92 12.64 9.96
C PRO A 176 -12.83 11.88 9.22
N LYS A 177 -12.76 10.57 9.45
CA LYS A 177 -11.79 9.61 8.87
C LYS A 177 -12.47 8.28 8.59
N THR A 178 -11.65 7.31 8.12
CA THR A 178 -12.01 5.91 7.94
C THR A 178 -11.02 5.01 8.67
N SER A 179 -11.36 3.76 8.90
CA SER A 179 -10.41 2.75 9.39
C SER A 179 -9.19 2.62 8.48
N HIS A 180 -9.38 2.72 7.16
CA HIS A 180 -8.30 2.76 6.19
C HIS A 180 -7.29 3.87 6.52
N TRP A 181 -7.76 5.11 6.67
CA TRP A 181 -6.90 6.24 6.99
C TRP A 181 -6.10 6.07 8.28
N LEU A 182 -6.66 5.39 9.29
CA LEU A 182 -5.92 5.13 10.53
C LEU A 182 -4.68 4.27 10.26
N TRP A 183 -4.79 3.27 9.39
CA TRP A 183 -3.63 2.46 9.00
C TRP A 183 -2.65 3.24 8.14
N ASP A 184 -3.13 4.04 7.20
CA ASP A 184 -2.30 4.83 6.27
C ASP A 184 -1.36 5.81 6.97
N THR A 185 -1.67 6.17 8.20
CA THR A 185 -0.91 7.14 8.98
C THR A 185 -0.31 6.53 10.25
N ALA A 186 -0.18 5.20 10.30
CA ALA A 186 0.18 4.50 11.54
C ALA A 186 1.53 4.96 12.09
N LEU A 187 2.59 4.94 11.31
CA LEU A 187 3.92 5.31 11.76
C LEU A 187 4.02 6.80 12.07
N GLN A 188 3.46 7.65 11.20
CA GLN A 188 3.50 9.10 11.40
C GLN A 188 2.78 9.54 12.67
N ASN A 189 1.67 8.89 13.03
CA ASN A 189 0.92 9.21 14.23
C ASN A 189 1.48 8.55 15.49
N GLU A 190 2.16 7.41 15.36
CA GLU A 190 2.83 6.74 16.48
C GLU A 190 4.06 7.52 16.95
N LYS A 191 4.92 7.93 16.00
CA LYS A 191 6.16 8.66 16.29
C LYS A 191 6.28 9.90 15.42
N PRO A 192 5.55 10.97 15.73
CA PRO A 192 5.61 12.20 14.95
C PRO A 192 7.04 12.76 14.91
N GLY A 193 7.51 13.02 13.70
CA GLY A 193 8.82 13.62 13.45
C GLY A 193 10.00 12.64 13.34
N TRP A 194 9.75 11.33 13.44
CA TRP A 194 10.76 10.34 13.06
C TRP A 194 11.05 10.38 11.57
N THR A 195 12.33 10.26 11.21
CA THR A 195 12.81 10.18 9.83
C THR A 195 12.72 8.74 9.31
N PHE A 196 12.97 8.56 8.01
CA PHE A 196 13.10 7.23 7.41
C PHE A 196 14.20 6.41 8.10
N GLU A 197 15.32 7.04 8.44
CA GLU A 197 16.43 6.36 9.11
C GLU A 197 16.08 5.98 10.56
N ASP A 198 15.34 6.82 11.31
CA ASP A 198 14.87 6.46 12.64
C ASP A 198 13.98 5.21 12.60
N TRP A 199 13.05 5.16 11.65
CA TRP A 199 12.17 4.01 11.45
C TRP A 199 12.93 2.77 10.98
N ARG A 200 13.87 2.92 10.05
CA ARG A 200 14.71 1.81 9.61
C ARG A 200 15.48 1.20 10.78
N LEU A 201 16.17 2.02 11.57
CA LEU A 201 16.92 1.55 12.74
C LEU A 201 16.04 0.85 13.78
N PHE A 202 14.79 1.23 13.87
CA PHE A 202 13.82 0.63 14.80
C PHE A 202 13.21 -0.66 14.27
N LEU A 203 12.85 -0.72 12.98
CA LEU A 203 12.13 -1.84 12.37
C LEU A 203 13.06 -2.92 11.84
N ASP A 204 14.20 -2.54 11.23
CA ASP A 204 15.12 -3.42 10.52
C ASP A 204 16.15 -4.03 11.47
N THR A 205 15.67 -4.74 12.47
CA THR A 205 16.52 -5.37 13.51
C THR A 205 16.62 -6.88 13.38
N ALA A 206 16.00 -7.47 12.35
CA ALA A 206 15.99 -8.90 12.15
C ALA A 206 17.37 -9.42 11.70
N THR A 207 17.75 -10.59 12.20
CA THR A 207 18.91 -11.33 11.67
C THR A 207 18.64 -11.79 10.23
N GLU A 208 19.69 -12.21 9.52
CA GLU A 208 19.54 -12.76 8.16
C GLU A 208 18.57 -13.94 8.13
N GLU A 209 18.72 -14.90 9.04
CA GLU A 209 17.80 -16.04 9.18
C GLU A 209 16.34 -15.61 9.41
N GLN A 210 16.13 -14.57 10.23
CA GLN A 210 14.79 -14.03 10.47
C GLN A 210 14.22 -13.34 9.23
N ARG A 211 15.05 -12.60 8.48
CA ARG A 211 14.63 -11.96 7.22
C ARG A 211 14.25 -13.00 6.17
N GLU A 212 15.07 -14.04 6.00
CA GLU A 212 14.76 -15.16 5.10
C GLU A 212 13.42 -15.79 5.46
N LYS A 213 13.17 -16.05 6.74
CA LYS A 213 11.90 -16.60 7.23
C LYS A 213 10.72 -15.66 7.00
N GLU A 214 10.87 -14.36 7.29
CA GLU A 214 9.79 -13.37 7.11
C GLU A 214 9.47 -13.10 5.63
N SER A 215 10.41 -13.32 4.74
CA SER A 215 10.25 -13.17 3.28
C SER A 215 9.99 -14.50 2.56
N GLU A 216 9.96 -15.63 3.26
CA GLU A 216 9.74 -16.95 2.67
C GLU A 216 8.44 -17.00 1.86
N GLY A 217 8.45 -17.80 0.78
CA GLY A 217 7.29 -18.02 -0.07
C GLY A 217 7.22 -17.11 -1.28
N THR A 218 6.05 -17.07 -1.87
CA THR A 218 5.73 -16.35 -3.10
C THR A 218 4.53 -15.43 -2.88
N PHE A 219 4.22 -14.57 -3.83
CA PHE A 219 3.06 -13.68 -3.74
C PHE A 219 1.75 -14.41 -3.38
N PRO A 220 1.39 -15.58 -3.98
CA PRO A 220 0.26 -16.36 -3.52
C PRO A 220 0.33 -16.84 -2.07
N ASP A 221 1.52 -17.17 -1.58
CA ASP A 221 1.70 -17.63 -0.20
C ASP A 221 1.53 -16.47 0.78
N TRP A 222 2.10 -15.31 0.45
CA TRP A 222 1.93 -14.08 1.24
C TRP A 222 0.46 -13.64 1.30
N LEU A 223 -0.28 -13.71 0.19
CA LEU A 223 -1.71 -13.42 0.17
C LEU A 223 -2.49 -14.33 1.13
N ARG A 224 -2.18 -15.64 1.15
CA ARG A 224 -2.86 -16.59 2.06
C ARG A 224 -2.51 -16.35 3.52
N GLU A 225 -1.27 -15.96 3.82
CA GLU A 225 -0.84 -15.58 5.16
C GLU A 225 -1.60 -14.33 5.62
N LEU A 226 -1.51 -13.25 4.84
CA LEU A 226 -2.11 -11.95 5.16
C LEU A 226 -3.63 -12.00 5.28
N SER A 227 -4.31 -12.83 4.46
CA SER A 227 -5.76 -13.00 4.55
C SER A 227 -6.22 -13.60 5.88
N LYS A 228 -5.36 -14.38 6.54
CA LYS A 228 -5.63 -14.94 7.88
C LYS A 228 -5.28 -13.95 8.98
N GLU A 229 -4.14 -13.28 8.84
CA GLU A 229 -3.65 -12.34 9.85
C GLU A 229 -4.54 -11.10 9.97
N VAL A 230 -5.10 -10.60 8.86
CA VAL A 230 -5.96 -9.40 8.85
C VAL A 230 -7.26 -9.58 9.65
N VAL A 231 -7.74 -10.80 9.86
CA VAL A 231 -8.99 -11.05 10.60
C VAL A 231 -8.93 -10.50 12.03
N ALA A 232 -7.77 -10.61 12.68
CA ALA A 232 -7.58 -10.08 14.04
C ALA A 232 -7.69 -8.55 14.12
N VAL A 233 -7.39 -7.85 13.02
CA VAL A 233 -7.41 -6.38 12.97
C VAL A 233 -8.83 -5.81 13.09
N TYR A 234 -9.83 -6.57 12.68
CA TYR A 234 -11.22 -6.10 12.70
C TYR A 234 -11.77 -5.86 14.11
N ASP A 235 -11.23 -6.55 15.11
CA ASP A 235 -11.62 -6.38 16.51
C ASP A 235 -10.98 -5.16 17.18
N TRP A 236 -9.98 -4.54 16.56
CA TRP A 236 -9.30 -3.36 17.11
C TRP A 236 -9.96 -2.04 16.73
N TYR A 237 -10.99 -2.10 15.93
CA TYR A 237 -11.66 -0.93 15.38
C TYR A 237 -13.17 -0.93 15.69
N GLU A 238 -13.65 0.19 16.22
CA GLU A 238 -15.06 0.44 16.49
C GLU A 238 -15.58 1.55 15.56
N PRO A 239 -16.55 1.25 14.68
CA PRO A 239 -17.16 2.28 13.83
C PRO A 239 -17.75 3.42 14.62
N GLY A 240 -17.49 4.67 14.20
CA GLY A 240 -18.03 5.88 14.83
C GLY A 240 -17.26 6.37 16.04
N LYS A 241 -16.23 5.66 16.49
CA LYS A 241 -15.37 6.08 17.60
C LYS A 241 -14.45 7.23 17.18
N ASP A 242 -14.11 8.09 18.15
CA ASP A 242 -13.04 9.08 17.99
C ASP A 242 -11.72 8.49 18.47
N TYR A 243 -10.71 8.53 17.62
CA TYR A 243 -9.37 8.01 17.85
C TYR A 243 -8.37 9.15 18.02
N ASP A 244 -7.27 8.85 18.67
CA ASP A 244 -6.09 9.69 18.82
C ASP A 244 -4.80 8.84 18.74
N GLU A 245 -3.66 9.42 19.08
CA GLU A 245 -2.36 8.73 19.02
C GLU A 245 -2.30 7.46 19.88
N SER A 246 -3.11 7.36 20.92
CA SER A 246 -3.12 6.20 21.81
C SER A 246 -3.57 4.92 21.12
N TRP A 247 -4.29 5.04 19.99
CA TRP A 247 -4.67 3.90 19.17
C TRP A 247 -3.46 3.18 18.57
N TYR A 248 -2.38 3.92 18.26
CA TYR A 248 -1.15 3.38 17.69
C TYR A 248 -0.24 2.80 18.78
N SER A 249 -0.74 1.83 19.53
CA SER A 249 -0.03 1.17 20.63
C SER A 249 -0.40 -0.31 20.74
N GLY A 250 0.39 -1.08 21.47
CA GLY A 250 0.13 -2.50 21.69
C GLY A 250 -0.03 -3.28 20.38
N PRO A 251 -1.10 -4.07 20.21
CA PRO A 251 -1.26 -4.95 19.05
C PRO A 251 -1.35 -4.19 17.72
N VAL A 252 -1.88 -2.97 17.72
CA VAL A 252 -1.96 -2.13 16.48
C VAL A 252 -0.57 -1.75 16.02
N ALA A 253 0.27 -1.22 16.92
CA ALA A 253 1.65 -0.87 16.59
C ALA A 253 2.47 -2.09 16.19
N GLU A 254 2.37 -3.19 16.95
CA GLU A 254 3.08 -4.45 16.66
C GLU A 254 2.72 -4.99 15.28
N TYR A 255 1.43 -4.92 14.90
CA TYR A 255 0.97 -5.32 13.57
C TYR A 255 1.58 -4.42 12.50
N ALA A 256 1.46 -3.09 12.63
CA ALA A 256 2.02 -2.15 11.67
C ALA A 256 3.53 -2.36 11.47
N HIS A 257 4.30 -2.44 12.57
CA HIS A 257 5.75 -2.67 12.53
C HIS A 257 6.11 -3.98 11.82
N THR A 258 5.42 -5.06 12.15
CA THR A 258 5.67 -6.38 11.56
C THR A 258 5.37 -6.38 10.08
N HIS A 259 4.25 -5.79 9.67
CA HIS A 259 3.81 -5.82 8.28
C HIS A 259 4.60 -4.88 7.37
N ILE A 260 5.02 -3.71 7.86
CA ILE A 260 5.94 -2.83 7.13
C ILE A 260 7.27 -3.54 6.91
N ARG A 261 7.83 -4.20 7.94
CA ARG A 261 9.09 -4.95 7.83
C ARG A 261 8.95 -6.13 6.88
N LYS A 262 7.90 -6.96 7.01
CA LYS A 262 7.62 -8.06 6.07
C LYS A 262 7.49 -7.55 4.64
N GLY A 263 6.77 -6.44 4.42
CA GLY A 263 6.61 -5.81 3.11
C GLY A 263 7.96 -5.44 2.49
N ALA A 264 8.84 -4.84 3.28
CA ALA A 264 10.18 -4.47 2.84
C ALA A 264 11.05 -5.69 2.48
N TYR A 265 11.08 -6.71 3.33
CA TYR A 265 11.88 -7.91 3.07
C TYR A 265 11.37 -8.72 1.88
N ARG A 266 10.04 -8.80 1.68
CA ARG A 266 9.42 -9.46 0.53
C ARG A 266 9.66 -8.69 -0.77
N LEU A 267 9.64 -7.36 -0.74
CA LEU A 267 10.03 -6.53 -1.88
C LEU A 267 11.50 -6.76 -2.24
N ALA A 268 12.40 -6.71 -1.25
CA ALA A 268 13.82 -6.96 -1.46
C ALA A 268 14.08 -8.37 -2.03
N LYS A 269 13.44 -9.39 -1.45
CA LYS A 269 13.53 -10.77 -1.96
C LYS A 269 13.09 -10.86 -3.41
N TYR A 270 11.93 -10.32 -3.75
CA TYR A 270 11.42 -10.35 -5.13
C TYR A 270 12.38 -9.67 -6.09
N LEU A 271 12.89 -8.50 -5.74
CA LEU A 271 13.81 -7.74 -6.58
C LEU A 271 15.17 -8.47 -6.72
N ASN A 272 15.67 -9.08 -5.67
CA ASN A 272 16.87 -9.91 -5.74
C ASN A 272 16.64 -11.15 -6.61
N ASP A 273 15.54 -11.88 -6.43
CA ASP A 273 15.20 -13.06 -7.24
C ASP A 273 15.16 -12.74 -8.75
N VAL A 274 14.76 -11.51 -9.12
CA VAL A 274 14.64 -11.09 -10.53
C VAL A 274 15.92 -10.46 -11.06
N PHE A 275 16.61 -9.67 -10.26
CA PHE A 275 17.69 -8.80 -10.74
C PHE A 275 19.10 -9.18 -10.24
N ASP A 276 19.28 -10.22 -9.41
CA ASP A 276 20.60 -10.66 -8.98
C ASP A 276 21.25 -11.56 -10.02
N TYR A 277 21.72 -10.94 -11.13
CA TYR A 277 22.50 -11.60 -12.17
C TYR A 277 23.70 -10.74 -12.60
N GLU A 278 24.75 -11.39 -13.16
CA GLU A 278 25.98 -10.74 -13.65
C GLU A 278 25.73 -9.93 -14.93
#